data_d675332d1768eb96472bf0adf0ade9ef
#
_entry.id   d675332d1768eb96472bf0adf0ade9ef
#
_cell.length_a   1.000
_cell.length_b   1.000
_cell.length_c   1.000
_cell.angle_alpha   90.00
_cell.angle_beta   90.00
_cell.angle_gamma   90.00
#
_symmetry.space_group_name_H-M   'P 1'
#
loop_
_entity.id
_entity.type
_entity.pdbx_description
1 polymer ?
#
loop_
_entity_poly.entity_id
_entity_poly.type
_entity_poly.pdbx_seq_one_letter_code
_entity_poly.pdbx_strand_id
1 'polypeptide(L)'
;MPVKDLSKLVTEMDSLNMAYLINLSGSGFGAFSGKQELMDLNLTKSLENVNENYPDRFGVFLNLDLAKIDKPDFEKNNIMQIENAVSQGVIGLKIYKNLGLTLRDSRNIRVPVDDDRLSHIWETCAKFNIPVLIHSGEPKAFFDPVDKFNERWLHAREKPRSFRPSDKYPTFHQVMYEQEQLFKKHPTTTFINAHFGWYGNDLGRLSKQLSELTNVYVEFGAVINELGRQPSTARRFFE
;
A
#
# COMPACT_ATOMS: atom_id res chain seq x y z
N MET A 1 -2.90 16.73 -7.51
CA MET A 1 -3.23 17.06 -8.90
C MET A 1 -2.48 16.12 -9.80
N PRO A 2 -3.07 15.50 -10.80
CA PRO A 2 -2.31 14.79 -11.80
C PRO A 2 -1.35 15.79 -12.46
N VAL A 3 -0.10 15.37 -12.65
CA VAL A 3 0.91 16.18 -13.37
C VAL A 3 0.38 16.35 -14.78
N LYS A 4 0.11 17.59 -15.20
CA LYS A 4 -0.49 17.86 -16.52
C LYS A 4 0.48 17.60 -17.69
N ASP A 5 1.78 17.77 -17.45
CA ASP A 5 2.82 17.54 -18.43
C ASP A 5 3.80 16.49 -17.89
N LEU A 6 3.80 15.32 -18.51
CA LEU A 6 4.67 14.19 -18.18
C LEU A 6 6.01 14.23 -18.92
N SER A 7 6.22 15.15 -19.87
CA SER A 7 7.41 15.17 -20.72
C SER A 7 8.72 15.30 -19.94
N LYS A 8 8.73 16.18 -18.94
CA LYS A 8 9.89 16.34 -18.04
C LYS A 8 10.17 15.05 -17.25
N LEU A 9 9.12 14.41 -16.72
CA LEU A 9 9.27 13.17 -15.98
C LEU A 9 9.79 12.05 -16.87
N VAL A 10 9.30 11.95 -18.11
CA VAL A 10 9.80 10.96 -19.09
C VAL A 10 11.27 11.21 -19.42
N THR A 11 11.69 12.47 -19.60
CA THR A 11 13.10 12.81 -19.82
C THR A 11 13.97 12.36 -18.62
N GLU A 12 13.50 12.58 -17.40
CA GLU A 12 14.21 12.11 -16.19
C GLU A 12 14.25 10.57 -16.12
N MET A 13 13.14 9.89 -16.44
CA MET A 13 13.09 8.42 -16.52
C MET A 13 14.11 7.88 -17.53
N ASP A 14 14.18 8.47 -18.72
CA ASP A 14 15.12 8.06 -19.76
C ASP A 14 16.58 8.25 -19.31
N SER A 15 16.88 9.36 -18.64
CA SER A 15 18.22 9.62 -18.09
C SER A 15 18.64 8.60 -17.02
N LEU A 16 17.68 8.00 -16.32
CA LEU A 16 17.87 7.01 -15.27
C LEU A 16 17.68 5.57 -15.77
N ASN A 17 17.45 5.37 -17.06
CA ASN A 17 17.12 4.07 -17.66
C ASN A 17 15.88 3.40 -16.99
N MET A 18 14.89 4.23 -16.64
CA MET A 18 13.64 3.76 -16.04
C MET A 18 12.59 3.51 -17.12
N ALA A 19 12.21 2.27 -17.33
CA ALA A 19 11.26 1.89 -18.37
C ALA A 19 9.81 2.30 -18.02
N TYR A 20 9.40 2.14 -16.75
CA TYR A 20 8.00 2.24 -16.36
C TYR A 20 7.82 2.79 -14.95
N LEU A 21 6.80 3.60 -14.73
CA LEU A 21 6.37 4.09 -13.42
C LEU A 21 4.91 3.81 -13.17
N ILE A 22 4.56 3.55 -11.92
CA ILE A 22 3.18 3.34 -11.48
C ILE A 22 2.71 4.51 -10.60
N ASN A 23 1.65 5.18 -11.02
CA ASN A 23 0.96 6.17 -10.20
C ASN A 23 0.08 5.47 -9.16
N LEU A 24 0.53 5.45 -7.91
CA LEU A 24 -0.19 4.83 -6.79
C LEU A 24 -1.32 5.71 -6.22
N SER A 25 -1.53 6.90 -6.77
CA SER A 25 -2.53 7.88 -6.31
C SER A 25 -3.49 8.27 -7.43
N GLY A 26 -3.92 7.31 -8.25
CA GLY A 26 -4.80 7.54 -9.39
C GLY A 26 -6.07 8.31 -9.03
N SER A 27 -6.71 7.94 -7.91
CA SER A 27 -7.88 8.67 -7.37
C SER A 27 -7.51 9.93 -6.56
N GLY A 28 -6.22 10.27 -6.46
CA GLY A 28 -5.71 11.41 -5.70
C GLY A 28 -5.52 11.15 -4.20
N PHE A 29 -4.69 12.00 -3.56
CA PHE A 29 -4.46 11.91 -2.10
C PHE A 29 -5.70 12.23 -1.25
N GLY A 30 -6.78 12.69 -1.85
CA GLY A 30 -8.06 12.94 -1.18
C GLY A 30 -8.96 11.70 -1.03
N ALA A 31 -8.47 10.51 -1.33
CA ALA A 31 -9.19 9.24 -1.21
C ALA A 31 -9.77 8.95 0.19
N PHE A 32 -9.38 9.72 1.19
CA PHE A 32 -9.84 9.59 2.57
C PHE A 32 -10.82 10.68 3.00
N SER A 33 -11.25 11.54 2.10
CA SER A 33 -12.08 12.73 2.43
C SER A 33 -13.56 12.57 2.12
N GLY A 34 -14.01 11.38 1.72
CA GLY A 34 -15.42 11.10 1.42
C GLY A 34 -15.98 11.79 0.16
N LYS A 35 -15.12 12.33 -0.69
CA LYS A 35 -15.50 13.01 -1.93
C LYS A 35 -15.34 12.08 -3.12
N GLN A 36 -16.27 11.12 -3.27
CA GLN A 36 -16.21 10.11 -4.32
C GLN A 36 -16.09 10.71 -5.72
N GLU A 37 -16.91 11.72 -6.04
CA GLU A 37 -16.87 12.41 -7.34
C GLU A 37 -15.49 13.00 -7.68
N LEU A 38 -14.78 13.51 -6.68
CA LEU A 38 -13.42 14.03 -6.87
C LEU A 38 -12.41 12.89 -7.10
N MET A 39 -12.60 11.76 -6.45
CA MET A 39 -11.77 10.58 -6.64
C MET A 39 -11.93 10.03 -8.06
N ASP A 40 -13.16 9.93 -8.53
CA ASP A 40 -13.50 9.44 -9.86
C ASP A 40 -12.95 10.39 -10.94
N LEU A 41 -13.13 11.70 -10.76
CA LEU A 41 -12.57 12.71 -11.66
C LEU A 41 -11.04 12.67 -11.72
N ASN A 42 -10.36 12.48 -10.59
CA ASN A 42 -8.91 12.40 -10.56
C ASN A 42 -8.41 11.14 -11.25
N LEU A 43 -9.10 10.00 -11.06
CA LEU A 43 -8.77 8.74 -11.71
C LEU A 43 -8.90 8.88 -13.23
N THR A 44 -10.05 9.38 -13.71
CA THR A 44 -10.29 9.61 -15.14
C THR A 44 -9.18 10.47 -15.75
N LYS A 45 -8.89 11.63 -15.14
CA LYS A 45 -7.82 12.52 -15.62
C LYS A 45 -6.43 11.87 -15.59
N SER A 46 -6.15 11.01 -14.63
CA SER A 46 -4.87 10.30 -14.56
C SER A 46 -4.74 9.30 -15.70
N LEU A 47 -5.80 8.56 -15.98
CA LEU A 47 -5.84 7.58 -17.06
C LEU A 47 -5.78 8.24 -18.44
N GLU A 48 -6.58 9.28 -18.67
CA GLU A 48 -6.55 10.07 -19.92
C GLU A 48 -5.15 10.58 -20.21
N ASN A 49 -4.51 11.24 -19.22
CA ASN A 49 -3.18 11.82 -19.39
C ASN A 49 -2.11 10.77 -19.74
N VAL A 50 -2.18 9.59 -19.11
CA VAL A 50 -1.26 8.48 -19.38
C VAL A 50 -1.53 7.88 -20.76
N ASN A 51 -2.77 7.52 -21.05
CA ASN A 51 -3.14 6.79 -22.27
C ASN A 51 -2.94 7.63 -23.53
N GLU A 52 -3.18 8.95 -23.45
CA GLU A 52 -3.04 9.85 -24.59
C GLU A 52 -1.58 10.20 -24.90
N ASN A 53 -0.73 10.29 -23.87
CA ASN A 53 0.62 10.83 -24.04
C ASN A 53 1.72 9.77 -23.96
N TYR A 54 1.60 8.79 -23.04
CA TYR A 54 2.68 7.84 -22.76
C TYR A 54 2.15 6.48 -22.28
N PRO A 55 1.36 5.74 -23.09
CA PRO A 55 0.66 4.52 -22.68
C PRO A 55 1.59 3.40 -22.20
N ASP A 56 2.80 3.33 -22.77
CA ASP A 56 3.79 2.28 -22.46
C ASP A 56 4.78 2.66 -21.34
N ARG A 57 4.60 3.82 -20.71
CA ARG A 57 5.54 4.34 -19.71
C ARG A 57 4.96 4.46 -18.32
N PHE A 58 3.64 4.43 -18.19
CA PHE A 58 2.97 4.62 -16.89
C PHE A 58 1.80 3.69 -16.71
N GLY A 59 1.63 3.24 -15.46
CA GLY A 59 0.41 2.59 -15.01
C GLY A 59 -0.30 3.40 -13.93
N VAL A 60 -1.57 3.14 -13.73
CA VAL A 60 -2.39 3.82 -12.71
C VAL A 60 -3.04 2.79 -11.80
N PHE A 61 -2.90 2.98 -10.50
CA PHE A 61 -3.57 2.21 -9.46
C PHE A 61 -4.79 2.97 -8.92
N LEU A 62 -5.86 2.23 -8.68
CA LEU A 62 -7.07 2.72 -8.02
C LEU A 62 -6.81 2.95 -6.53
N ASN A 63 -7.55 3.88 -5.92
CA ASN A 63 -7.68 4.01 -4.47
C ASN A 63 -9.17 3.96 -4.10
N LEU A 64 -9.51 3.31 -2.98
CA LEU A 64 -10.88 3.18 -2.47
C LEU A 64 -11.06 4.00 -1.19
N ASP A 65 -12.28 4.51 -0.98
CA ASP A 65 -12.67 5.14 0.28
C ASP A 65 -13.19 4.09 1.28
N LEU A 66 -12.28 3.55 2.08
CA LEU A 66 -12.59 2.54 3.09
C LEU A 66 -13.28 3.11 4.33
N ALA A 67 -13.40 4.44 4.47
CA ALA A 67 -14.09 5.05 5.62
C ALA A 67 -15.61 4.78 5.63
N LYS A 68 -16.14 4.27 4.53
CA LYS A 68 -17.55 3.89 4.36
C LYS A 68 -17.86 2.45 4.72
N ILE A 69 -16.96 1.73 5.40
CA ILE A 69 -17.02 0.29 5.67
C ILE A 69 -18.35 -0.21 6.30
N ASP A 70 -19.03 0.64 7.04
CA ASP A 70 -20.31 0.30 7.70
C ASP A 70 -21.55 0.71 6.88
N LYS A 71 -21.38 1.22 5.67
CA LYS A 71 -22.53 1.56 4.82
C LYS A 71 -23.11 0.29 4.19
N PRO A 72 -24.45 0.17 4.10
CA PRO A 72 -25.09 -1.03 3.55
C PRO A 72 -24.70 -1.36 2.09
N ASP A 73 -24.30 -0.34 1.33
CA ASP A 73 -23.89 -0.43 -0.06
C ASP A 73 -22.37 -0.50 -0.25
N PHE A 74 -21.58 -0.59 0.85
CA PHE A 74 -20.10 -0.55 0.82
C PHE A 74 -19.52 -1.64 -0.11
N GLU A 75 -19.94 -2.88 0.06
CA GLU A 75 -19.48 -4.00 -0.76
C GLU A 75 -19.82 -3.77 -2.24
N LYS A 76 -21.11 -3.54 -2.53
CA LYS A 76 -21.56 -3.30 -3.91
C LYS A 76 -20.82 -2.15 -4.59
N ASN A 77 -20.63 -1.03 -3.87
CA ASN A 77 -19.97 0.14 -4.43
C ASN A 77 -18.49 -0.12 -4.71
N ASN A 78 -17.77 -0.82 -3.84
CA ASN A 78 -16.36 -1.16 -4.08
C ASN A 78 -16.21 -2.10 -5.28
N ILE A 79 -17.04 -3.13 -5.39
CA ILE A 79 -17.02 -4.02 -6.55
C ILE A 79 -17.22 -3.24 -7.84
N MET A 80 -18.28 -2.41 -7.91
CA MET A 80 -18.54 -1.56 -9.07
C MET A 80 -17.39 -0.61 -9.40
N GLN A 81 -16.78 0.00 -8.39
CA GLN A 81 -15.64 0.91 -8.59
C GLN A 81 -14.43 0.18 -9.17
N ILE A 82 -14.11 -1.01 -8.67
CA ILE A 82 -13.00 -1.82 -9.18
C ILE A 82 -13.30 -2.24 -10.64
N GLU A 83 -14.49 -2.76 -10.92
CA GLU A 83 -14.91 -3.17 -12.25
C GLU A 83 -14.83 -2.02 -13.26
N ASN A 84 -15.37 -0.86 -12.91
CA ASN A 84 -15.33 0.33 -13.75
C ASN A 84 -13.89 0.84 -13.95
N ALA A 85 -13.06 0.84 -12.91
CA ALA A 85 -11.69 1.29 -13.01
C ALA A 85 -10.84 0.36 -13.91
N VAL A 86 -11.01 -0.94 -13.79
CA VAL A 86 -10.33 -1.92 -14.67
C VAL A 86 -10.76 -1.74 -16.12
N SER A 87 -12.04 -1.52 -16.40
CA SER A 87 -12.53 -1.28 -17.76
C SER A 87 -11.95 0.01 -18.39
N GLN A 88 -11.50 0.96 -17.57
CA GLN A 88 -10.83 2.19 -17.98
C GLN A 88 -9.29 2.06 -18.10
N GLY A 89 -8.71 0.91 -17.75
CA GLY A 89 -7.26 0.67 -17.86
C GLY A 89 -6.47 0.79 -16.56
N VAL A 90 -7.13 0.77 -15.39
CA VAL A 90 -6.44 0.61 -14.11
C VAL A 90 -5.77 -0.77 -14.04
N ILE A 91 -4.53 -0.81 -13.57
CA ILE A 91 -3.70 -2.03 -13.53
C ILE A 91 -3.45 -2.56 -12.12
N GLY A 92 -4.04 -1.97 -11.08
CA GLY A 92 -3.89 -2.42 -9.70
C GLY A 92 -4.64 -1.54 -8.70
N LEU A 93 -4.67 -2.02 -7.46
CA LEU A 93 -5.26 -1.31 -6.31
C LEU A 93 -4.18 -0.91 -5.31
N LYS A 94 -4.20 0.33 -4.82
CA LYS A 94 -3.34 0.78 -3.72
C LYS A 94 -4.12 0.95 -2.43
N ILE A 95 -3.69 0.25 -1.40
CA ILE A 95 -4.16 0.41 -0.02
C ILE A 95 -3.10 1.15 0.80
N TYR A 96 -3.53 2.19 1.52
CA TYR A 96 -2.66 3.00 2.36
C TYR A 96 -2.69 2.54 3.83
N LYS A 97 -1.66 2.92 4.58
CA LYS A 97 -1.40 2.51 5.97
C LYS A 97 -2.44 2.96 7.01
N ASN A 98 -3.39 3.82 6.64
CA ASN A 98 -4.51 4.15 7.51
C ASN A 98 -5.37 2.90 7.81
N LEU A 99 -5.55 1.99 6.86
CA LEU A 99 -6.08 0.67 7.13
C LEU A 99 -5.10 -0.09 8.05
N GLY A 100 -5.62 -0.65 9.11
CA GLY A 100 -4.83 -1.33 10.14
C GLY A 100 -4.21 -0.42 11.20
N LEU A 101 -4.05 0.90 10.96
CA LEU A 101 -3.49 1.82 11.95
C LEU A 101 -4.51 2.82 12.51
N THR A 102 -5.15 3.59 11.66
CA THR A 102 -5.97 4.74 12.08
C THR A 102 -7.40 4.68 11.60
N LEU A 103 -7.71 3.87 10.59
CA LEU A 103 -9.07 3.70 10.11
C LEU A 103 -9.93 3.11 11.23
N ARG A 104 -11.08 3.74 11.45
CA ARG A 104 -12.07 3.29 12.43
C ARG A 104 -13.44 3.22 11.79
N ASP A 105 -14.21 2.26 12.27
CA ASP A 105 -15.61 2.09 11.88
C ASP A 105 -16.53 3.10 12.60
N SER A 106 -17.82 3.05 12.31
CA SER A 106 -18.84 3.96 12.90
C SER A 106 -18.96 3.83 14.42
N ARG A 107 -18.48 2.74 15.02
CA ARG A 107 -18.42 2.50 16.46
C ARG A 107 -17.10 2.95 17.08
N ASN A 108 -16.26 3.62 16.30
CA ASN A 108 -14.91 4.04 16.68
C ASN A 108 -13.95 2.86 16.97
N ILE A 109 -14.24 1.67 16.44
CA ILE A 109 -13.37 0.49 16.51
C ILE A 109 -12.38 0.51 15.36
N ARG A 110 -11.10 0.22 15.63
CA ARG A 110 -10.07 0.12 14.60
C ARG A 110 -10.43 -1.01 13.60
N VAL A 111 -10.28 -0.73 12.34
CA VAL A 111 -10.44 -1.70 11.26
C VAL A 111 -9.08 -2.37 10.99
N PRO A 112 -8.90 -3.66 11.29
CA PRO A 112 -7.67 -4.40 10.97
C PRO A 112 -7.54 -4.61 9.46
N VAL A 113 -6.34 -4.96 8.98
CA VAL A 113 -6.13 -5.19 7.54
C VAL A 113 -6.78 -6.48 7.04
N ASP A 114 -7.01 -7.45 7.93
CA ASP A 114 -7.64 -8.74 7.67
C ASP A 114 -9.14 -8.77 8.02
N ASP A 115 -9.78 -7.60 8.16
CA ASP A 115 -11.21 -7.49 8.46
C ASP A 115 -12.04 -8.15 7.36
N ASP A 116 -12.93 -9.08 7.75
CA ASP A 116 -13.74 -9.85 6.82
C ASP A 116 -14.66 -8.99 5.94
N ARG A 117 -15.04 -7.80 6.41
CA ARG A 117 -15.83 -6.82 5.65
C ARG A 117 -15.11 -6.30 4.40
N LEU A 118 -13.79 -6.53 4.27
CA LEU A 118 -12.98 -6.12 3.13
C LEU A 118 -12.74 -7.24 2.10
N SER A 119 -13.16 -8.48 2.40
CA SER A 119 -12.88 -9.68 1.58
C SER A 119 -13.29 -9.51 0.12
N HIS A 120 -14.44 -8.90 -0.13
CA HIS A 120 -14.95 -8.63 -1.48
C HIS A 120 -14.00 -7.78 -2.34
N ILE A 121 -13.19 -6.90 -1.71
CA ILE A 121 -12.20 -6.06 -2.42
C ILE A 121 -11.10 -6.97 -2.98
N TRP A 122 -10.56 -7.84 -2.13
CA TRP A 122 -9.47 -8.74 -2.48
C TRP A 122 -9.90 -9.75 -3.56
N GLU A 123 -11.06 -10.35 -3.36
CA GLU A 123 -11.67 -11.30 -4.29
C GLU A 123 -11.98 -10.66 -5.65
N THR A 124 -12.46 -9.41 -5.67
CA THR A 124 -12.68 -8.67 -6.91
C THR A 124 -11.37 -8.38 -7.64
N CYS A 125 -10.31 -7.98 -6.92
CA CYS A 125 -8.99 -7.80 -7.54
C CYS A 125 -8.46 -9.12 -8.13
N ALA A 126 -8.64 -10.25 -7.44
CA ALA A 126 -8.29 -11.57 -7.96
C ALA A 126 -9.08 -11.93 -9.22
N LYS A 127 -10.39 -11.70 -9.23
CA LYS A 127 -11.27 -11.92 -10.39
C LYS A 127 -10.79 -11.20 -11.65
N PHE A 128 -10.31 -9.97 -11.49
CA PHE A 128 -9.77 -9.16 -12.59
C PHE A 128 -8.26 -9.30 -12.80
N ASN A 129 -7.61 -10.19 -12.04
CA ASN A 129 -6.17 -10.42 -12.11
C ASN A 129 -5.34 -9.12 -11.97
N ILE A 130 -5.76 -8.22 -11.10
CA ILE A 130 -5.01 -7.00 -10.77
C ILE A 130 -4.38 -7.13 -9.38
N PRO A 131 -3.10 -6.73 -9.20
CA PRO A 131 -2.44 -6.80 -7.91
C PRO A 131 -2.94 -5.73 -6.94
N VAL A 132 -2.83 -6.05 -5.65
CA VAL A 132 -3.07 -5.11 -4.55
C VAL A 132 -1.73 -4.72 -3.93
N LEU A 133 -1.29 -3.47 -4.14
CA LEU A 133 -0.14 -2.93 -3.41
C LEU A 133 -0.62 -2.40 -2.06
N ILE A 134 -0.27 -3.11 -1.00
CA ILE A 134 -0.71 -2.80 0.36
C ILE A 134 0.44 -2.25 1.21
N HIS A 135 0.20 -1.08 1.80
CA HIS A 135 1.05 -0.50 2.83
C HIS A 135 0.33 -0.66 4.16
N SER A 136 0.69 -1.67 4.94
CA SER A 136 0.19 -1.87 6.32
C SER A 136 1.32 -1.66 7.32
N GLY A 137 1.02 -0.99 8.43
CA GLY A 137 2.01 -0.74 9.46
C GLY A 137 2.99 0.42 9.18
N GLU A 138 4.09 0.40 9.92
CA GLU A 138 5.21 1.36 9.90
C GLU A 138 6.49 0.60 10.31
N PRO A 139 7.68 1.19 10.16
CA PRO A 139 8.91 0.61 10.71
C PRO A 139 8.75 0.21 12.18
N LYS A 140 9.29 -0.95 12.57
CA LYS A 140 9.20 -1.47 13.95
C LYS A 140 9.56 -0.42 14.99
N ALA A 141 10.63 0.33 14.76
CA ALA A 141 11.09 1.38 15.67
C ALA A 141 10.06 2.49 15.95
N PHE A 142 9.03 2.66 15.11
CA PHE A 142 7.96 3.63 15.39
C PHE A 142 6.95 3.13 16.42
N PHE A 143 6.94 1.85 16.72
CA PHE A 143 6.11 1.24 17.76
C PHE A 143 6.88 1.04 19.08
N ASP A 144 8.21 1.10 19.04
CA ASP A 144 9.07 0.94 20.21
C ASP A 144 9.13 2.26 21.02
N PRO A 145 9.50 2.21 22.31
CA PRO A 145 9.68 3.40 23.15
C PRO A 145 10.65 4.41 22.51
N VAL A 146 10.35 5.71 22.66
CA VAL A 146 11.18 6.79 22.15
C VAL A 146 12.26 7.12 23.19
N ASP A 147 13.34 6.36 23.20
CA ASP A 147 14.47 6.52 24.09
C ASP A 147 15.81 6.45 23.34
N LYS A 148 16.93 6.46 24.07
CA LYS A 148 18.26 6.43 23.50
C LYS A 148 18.61 5.14 22.73
N PHE A 149 17.85 4.08 22.90
CA PHE A 149 18.05 2.79 22.24
C PHE A 149 17.21 2.68 20.95
N ASN A 150 16.25 3.59 20.72
CA ASN A 150 15.45 3.59 19.52
C ASN A 150 16.26 4.15 18.33
N GLU A 151 16.44 3.36 17.29
CA GLU A 151 17.20 3.76 16.09
C GLU A 151 16.62 4.98 15.37
N ARG A 152 15.36 5.31 15.63
CA ARG A 152 14.64 6.46 15.03
C ARG A 152 14.41 7.60 16.03
N TRP A 153 15.11 7.65 17.16
CA TRP A 153 14.86 8.65 18.20
C TRP A 153 15.05 10.10 17.72
N LEU A 154 16.01 10.35 16.81
CA LEU A 154 16.18 11.67 16.19
C LEU A 154 14.96 12.05 15.35
N HIS A 155 14.44 11.10 14.55
CA HIS A 155 13.21 11.28 13.79
C HIS A 155 12.02 11.58 14.71
N ALA A 156 11.96 10.93 15.89
CA ALA A 156 10.90 11.16 16.87
C ALA A 156 10.89 12.59 17.40
N ARG A 157 12.06 13.18 17.61
CA ARG A 157 12.20 14.57 18.06
C ARG A 157 11.70 15.56 17.01
N GLU A 158 11.96 15.31 15.75
CA GLU A 158 11.55 16.18 14.64
C GLU A 158 10.11 15.96 14.21
N LYS A 159 9.66 14.68 14.22
CA LYS A 159 8.35 14.25 13.73
C LYS A 159 7.68 13.31 14.71
N PRO A 160 7.28 13.77 15.91
CA PRO A 160 6.69 12.91 16.96
C PRO A 160 5.41 12.20 16.52
N ARG A 161 4.66 12.77 15.54
CA ARG A 161 3.45 12.16 14.98
C ARG A 161 3.70 10.88 14.17
N SER A 162 4.95 10.55 13.84
CA SER A 162 5.31 9.32 13.15
C SER A 162 5.23 8.09 14.07
N PHE A 163 5.31 8.28 15.39
CA PHE A 163 5.32 7.20 16.37
C PHE A 163 3.92 6.67 16.67
N ARG A 164 3.87 5.39 17.05
CA ARG A 164 2.66 4.60 17.26
C ARG A 164 2.66 4.00 18.67
N PRO A 165 2.48 4.84 19.72
CA PRO A 165 2.47 4.34 21.09
C PRO A 165 1.30 3.37 21.33
N SER A 166 1.55 2.34 22.11
CA SER A 166 0.63 1.20 22.31
C SER A 166 -0.66 1.53 23.04
N ASP A 167 -0.75 2.69 23.67
CA ASP A 167 -2.00 3.21 24.28
C ASP A 167 -3.02 3.71 23.22
N LYS A 168 -2.57 3.97 21.97
CA LYS A 168 -3.39 4.52 20.89
C LYS A 168 -3.40 3.68 19.61
N TYR A 169 -2.40 2.85 19.43
CA TYR A 169 -2.19 2.07 18.20
C TYR A 169 -2.02 0.59 18.53
N PRO A 170 -2.28 -0.31 17.58
CA PRO A 170 -1.92 -1.71 17.71
C PRO A 170 -0.40 -1.86 17.87
N THR A 171 0.05 -2.95 18.44
CA THR A 171 1.49 -3.27 18.44
C THR A 171 1.98 -3.62 17.04
N PHE A 172 3.29 -3.49 16.81
CA PHE A 172 3.91 -3.95 15.56
C PHE A 172 3.56 -5.42 15.26
N HIS A 173 3.68 -6.30 16.24
CA HIS A 173 3.40 -7.72 16.07
C HIS A 173 1.94 -8.00 15.71
N GLN A 174 1.00 -7.24 16.25
CA GLN A 174 -0.41 -7.36 15.91
C GLN A 174 -0.66 -6.98 14.43
N VAL A 175 -0.10 -5.86 13.97
CA VAL A 175 -0.24 -5.44 12.57
C VAL A 175 0.38 -6.46 11.61
N MET A 176 1.55 -7.00 11.96
CA MET A 176 2.22 -8.03 11.15
C MET A 176 1.45 -9.35 11.13
N TYR A 177 0.82 -9.73 12.23
CA TYR A 177 -0.04 -10.90 12.29
C TYR A 177 -1.27 -10.73 11.39
N GLU A 178 -1.98 -9.61 11.50
CA GLU A 178 -3.14 -9.27 10.67
C GLU A 178 -2.77 -9.28 9.17
N GLN A 179 -1.61 -8.71 8.82
CA GLN A 179 -1.09 -8.72 7.45
C GLN A 179 -0.90 -10.16 6.93
N GLU A 180 -0.30 -11.03 7.73
CA GLU A 180 -0.09 -12.43 7.37
C GLU A 180 -1.42 -13.20 7.25
N GLN A 181 -2.41 -12.92 8.13
CA GLN A 181 -3.74 -13.52 8.04
C GLN A 181 -4.47 -13.09 6.77
N LEU A 182 -4.38 -11.81 6.39
CA LEU A 182 -4.94 -11.30 5.14
C LEU A 182 -4.43 -12.12 3.94
N PHE A 183 -3.12 -12.31 3.82
CA PHE A 183 -2.52 -13.02 2.70
C PHE A 183 -2.93 -14.49 2.64
N LYS A 184 -3.02 -15.16 3.81
CA LYS A 184 -3.46 -16.54 3.93
C LYS A 184 -4.94 -16.74 3.60
N LYS A 185 -5.79 -15.80 3.98
CA LYS A 185 -7.23 -15.84 3.70
C LYS A 185 -7.55 -15.68 2.21
N HIS A 186 -6.71 -14.96 1.47
CA HIS A 186 -6.96 -14.62 0.06
C HIS A 186 -5.83 -15.12 -0.87
N PRO A 187 -5.62 -16.45 -0.97
CA PRO A 187 -4.49 -17.02 -1.69
C PRO A 187 -4.54 -16.81 -3.22
N THR A 188 -5.71 -16.44 -3.76
CA THR A 188 -5.90 -16.14 -5.19
C THR A 188 -5.63 -14.67 -5.53
N THR A 189 -5.52 -13.80 -4.53
CA THR A 189 -5.23 -12.37 -4.71
C THR A 189 -3.72 -12.15 -4.71
N THR A 190 -3.19 -11.51 -5.72
CA THR A 190 -1.78 -11.11 -5.76
C THR A 190 -1.58 -9.86 -4.90
N PHE A 191 -0.77 -9.98 -3.86
CA PHE A 191 -0.38 -8.86 -3.00
C PHE A 191 1.05 -8.42 -3.28
N ILE A 192 1.26 -7.09 -3.37
CA ILE A 192 2.58 -6.47 -3.32
C ILE A 192 2.69 -5.79 -1.96
N ASN A 193 3.46 -6.39 -1.06
CA ASN A 193 3.62 -5.90 0.30
C ASN A 193 4.69 -4.79 0.33
N ALA A 194 4.24 -3.57 0.51
CA ALA A 194 5.10 -2.39 0.45
C ALA A 194 6.18 -2.41 1.52
N HIS A 195 7.37 -1.88 1.18
CA HIS A 195 8.47 -1.69 2.12
C HIS A 195 8.93 -2.99 2.79
N PHE A 196 8.99 -4.10 2.02
CA PHE A 196 9.27 -5.45 2.56
C PHE A 196 8.31 -5.86 3.69
N GLY A 197 7.09 -5.32 3.71
CA GLY A 197 6.14 -5.52 4.79
C GLY A 197 6.70 -5.12 6.16
N TRP A 198 7.66 -4.19 6.19
CA TRP A 198 8.41 -3.75 7.35
C TRP A 198 9.27 -4.84 8.02
N TYR A 199 9.65 -5.89 7.26
CA TYR A 199 10.63 -6.90 7.68
C TYR A 199 12.03 -6.66 7.11
N GLY A 200 12.35 -5.45 6.67
CA GLY A 200 13.68 -5.09 6.20
C GLY A 200 14.80 -5.34 7.23
N ASN A 201 14.47 -5.32 8.52
CA ASN A 201 15.37 -5.64 9.64
C ASN A 201 15.34 -7.14 10.06
N ASP A 202 14.47 -7.96 9.45
CA ASP A 202 14.36 -9.41 9.69
C ASP A 202 14.12 -10.15 8.37
N LEU A 203 15.14 -10.16 7.52
CA LEU A 203 15.07 -10.79 6.19
C LEU A 203 14.88 -12.31 6.27
N GLY A 204 15.28 -12.96 7.37
CA GLY A 204 15.03 -14.37 7.58
C GLY A 204 13.54 -14.68 7.69
N ARG A 205 12.81 -13.88 8.46
CA ARG A 205 11.34 -13.99 8.56
C ARG A 205 10.65 -13.65 7.24
N LEU A 206 11.11 -12.61 6.55
CA LEU A 206 10.57 -12.23 5.24
C LEU A 206 10.76 -13.35 4.23
N SER A 207 11.96 -13.94 4.16
CA SER A 207 12.27 -15.07 3.28
C SER A 207 11.33 -16.26 3.52
N LYS A 208 11.10 -16.60 4.80
CA LYS A 208 10.15 -17.65 5.19
C LYS A 208 8.73 -17.31 4.73
N GLN A 209 8.26 -16.09 4.98
CA GLN A 209 6.92 -15.66 4.56
C GLN A 209 6.73 -15.78 3.03
N LEU A 210 7.72 -15.33 2.24
CA LEU A 210 7.66 -15.40 0.79
C LEU A 210 7.74 -16.85 0.25
N SER A 211 8.43 -17.75 0.95
CA SER A 211 8.47 -19.18 0.58
C SER A 211 7.16 -19.91 0.87
N GLU A 212 6.39 -19.44 1.85
CA GLU A 212 5.12 -20.06 2.26
C GLU A 212 3.89 -19.45 1.54
N LEU A 213 3.98 -18.20 1.10
CA LEU A 213 2.87 -17.42 0.53
C LEU A 213 3.17 -17.06 -0.93
N THR A 214 2.78 -17.94 -1.85
CA THR A 214 3.06 -17.79 -3.29
C THR A 214 2.32 -16.63 -3.97
N ASN A 215 1.35 -16.03 -3.28
CA ASN A 215 0.56 -14.89 -3.73
C ASN A 215 1.11 -13.54 -3.25
N VAL A 216 2.27 -13.53 -2.57
CA VAL A 216 2.86 -12.33 -1.98
C VAL A 216 4.18 -11.98 -2.66
N TYR A 217 4.26 -10.73 -3.11
CA TYR A 217 5.48 -10.08 -3.61
C TYR A 217 5.83 -8.93 -2.68
N VAL A 218 7.05 -8.42 -2.77
CA VAL A 218 7.51 -7.28 -1.98
C VAL A 218 8.18 -6.22 -2.84
N GLU A 219 8.14 -4.97 -2.40
CA GLU A 219 8.92 -3.89 -2.96
C GLU A 219 9.80 -3.26 -1.86
N PHE A 220 10.95 -2.73 -2.23
CA PHE A 220 11.98 -2.29 -1.29
C PHE A 220 12.07 -0.77 -1.09
N GLY A 221 11.06 -0.02 -1.51
CA GLY A 221 10.97 1.40 -1.19
C GLY A 221 11.08 1.64 0.32
N ALA A 222 11.76 2.71 0.70
CA ALA A 222 11.97 3.14 2.09
C ALA A 222 12.74 2.17 3.01
N VAL A 223 13.23 1.01 2.53
CA VAL A 223 13.99 0.03 3.35
C VAL A 223 15.46 -0.16 2.91
N ILE A 224 15.92 0.60 1.93
CA ILE A 224 17.32 0.53 1.43
C ILE A 224 18.34 0.75 2.54
N ASN A 225 18.04 1.64 3.49
CA ASN A 225 18.89 1.89 4.64
C ASN A 225 19.00 0.68 5.59
N GLU A 226 17.95 -0.13 5.69
CA GLU A 226 17.94 -1.36 6.49
C GLU A 226 18.77 -2.45 5.80
N LEU A 227 18.63 -2.59 4.49
CA LEU A 227 19.42 -3.50 3.67
C LEU A 227 20.92 -3.14 3.69
N GLY A 228 21.25 -1.85 3.59
CA GLY A 228 22.63 -1.36 3.61
C GLY A 228 23.36 -1.63 4.92
N ARG A 229 22.64 -1.76 6.04
CA ARG A 229 23.23 -2.10 7.35
C ARG A 229 23.54 -3.59 7.53
N GLN A 230 23.03 -4.47 6.64
CA GLN A 230 23.21 -5.91 6.70
C GLN A 230 23.58 -6.51 5.32
N PRO A 231 24.65 -6.04 4.67
CA PRO A 231 24.93 -6.32 3.28
C PRO A 231 25.07 -7.82 2.96
N SER A 232 25.66 -8.59 3.87
CA SER A 232 25.82 -10.04 3.68
C SER A 232 24.48 -10.80 3.76
N THR A 233 23.58 -10.38 4.62
CA THR A 233 22.24 -10.98 4.74
C THR A 233 21.36 -10.52 3.59
N ALA A 234 21.43 -9.25 3.22
CA ALA A 234 20.70 -8.70 2.09
C ALA A 234 21.10 -9.43 0.78
N ARG A 235 22.39 -9.62 0.54
CA ARG A 235 22.88 -10.36 -0.62
C ARG A 235 22.27 -11.77 -0.69
N ARG A 236 22.33 -12.53 0.40
CA ARG A 236 21.75 -13.90 0.47
C ARG A 236 20.24 -13.92 0.30
N PHE A 237 19.55 -12.87 0.67
CA PHE A 237 18.11 -12.76 0.48
C PHE A 237 17.73 -12.60 -1.00
N PHE A 238 18.56 -11.94 -1.80
CA PHE A 238 18.31 -11.74 -3.24
C PHE A 238 18.88 -12.86 -4.13
N GLU A 239 19.79 -13.69 -3.64
CA GLU A 239 20.31 -14.90 -4.29
C GLU A 239 19.35 -16.08 -4.11
#